data_f87ac44f2da0ff620dc6340db2c2e247
#
_entry.id   f87ac44f2da0ff620dc6340db2c2e247
#
_cell.length_a   1.000
_cell.length_b   1.000
_cell.length_c   1.000
_cell.angle_alpha   90.00
_cell.angle_beta   90.00
_cell.angle_gamma   90.00
#
_symmetry.space_group_name_H-M   'P 1'
#
loop_
_entity.id
_entity.type
_entity.pdbx_description
1 polymer ?
#
loop_
_entity_poly.entity_id
_entity_poly.type
_entity_poly.pdbx_seq_one_letter_code
_entity_poly.pdbx_strand_id
1 'polypeptide(L)'
;MIKNFKWLLFASLAFVACNNDDEVTIDANSSDGKALTSGTAVVTKYIALGDSYTAGFSDNALFIEGQKGSFANIIAQQFALAGGGEFKTPFMADNVGGLLLGGNVIFEQRLFFNGRAPVSVIGRPSTEVTTKLTGPFNNLGVPGAKSYHLVTPGYGNVAGVATGQSNPYFARFSSSATTTILADAVAQDPTFFSLWIGGNDILGYATSGGSGKNQTGNLNPATYASNDITDPSVFASAYTNIVNAMTAKGAKGVVANLPYVTALPYFTTVPFNPLTVSTLGGGNVAVGQATVTALNTQLYGPLKQALTAFNAGDRINLLSGTTPNPLLIIDESLPNLSAQLTAAFTPALGVARATFYGQVFGQARQATKDDLVVLKAQSVIGAEPTGIPAPLNKFGITYPMQDKDVLTKAEIAEVKVVTDAYNITIKSVADSKGLAFVELNTVTEQLASGGIVYNGFTTTSTFVTGGMFSLDGVHPSPRGYAIIANLFTDAINGKYGSNFKNVNVGLYRILYPASL
;
A
#
# COMPACT_ATOMS: atom_id res chain seq x y z
N MET A 1 -64.80 43.05 -51.36
CA MET A 1 -63.57 42.41 -50.89
C MET A 1 -63.47 42.61 -49.33
N ILE A 2 -64.17 41.91 -48.55
CA ILE A 2 -63.97 41.76 -47.11
C ILE A 2 -64.89 40.64 -46.66
N LYS A 3 -64.44 39.42 -46.81
CA LYS A 3 -65.11 38.22 -46.23
C LYS A 3 -64.09 37.12 -46.07
N ASN A 4 -63.11 37.21 -45.19
CA ASN A 4 -62.31 36.06 -44.76
C ASN A 4 -61.39 36.40 -43.58
N PHE A 5 -61.88 37.27 -42.65
CA PHE A 5 -61.07 37.65 -41.48
C PHE A 5 -61.62 37.16 -40.12
N LYS A 6 -62.59 36.24 -40.14
CA LYS A 6 -63.21 35.71 -38.92
C LYS A 6 -62.77 34.32 -38.52
N TRP A 7 -61.88 33.65 -39.26
CA TRP A 7 -61.39 32.30 -38.96
C TRP A 7 -60.00 32.26 -38.33
N LEU A 8 -59.27 33.39 -38.30
CA LEU A 8 -57.96 33.45 -37.70
C LEU A 8 -57.93 33.79 -36.19
N LEU A 9 -59.09 34.10 -35.59
CA LEU A 9 -59.18 34.38 -34.16
C LEU A 9 -59.61 33.20 -33.28
N PHE A 10 -59.95 32.05 -33.88
CA PHE A 10 -60.29 30.84 -33.12
C PHE A 10 -59.19 29.80 -33.08
N ALA A 11 -58.08 29.97 -33.83
CA ALA A 11 -56.95 29.06 -33.78
C ALA A 11 -55.88 29.43 -32.73
N SER A 12 -56.00 30.61 -32.08
CA SER A 12 -55.05 31.07 -31.06
C SER A 12 -55.44 30.80 -29.63
N LEU A 13 -56.59 30.11 -29.39
CA LEU A 13 -57.03 29.75 -28.04
C LEU A 13 -56.93 28.26 -27.71
N ALA A 14 -56.31 27.45 -28.56
CA ALA A 14 -56.12 26.01 -28.35
C ALA A 14 -54.70 25.59 -27.96
N PHE A 15 -53.79 26.58 -27.70
CA PHE A 15 -52.41 26.28 -27.28
C PHE A 15 -52.05 26.75 -25.87
N VAL A 16 -53.03 26.96 -25.02
CA VAL A 16 -52.82 27.31 -23.60
C VAL A 16 -53.48 26.24 -22.73
N ALA A 17 -53.07 24.97 -22.92
CA ALA A 17 -53.42 23.93 -21.96
C ALA A 17 -52.54 22.70 -22.28
N CYS A 18 -51.26 22.74 -21.87
CA CYS A 18 -50.42 21.63 -21.49
C CYS A 18 -48.97 22.17 -21.29
N ASN A 19 -48.79 23.02 -20.30
CA ASN A 19 -47.50 23.22 -19.67
C ASN A 19 -47.66 22.82 -18.20
N ASN A 20 -47.84 21.52 -18.00
CA ASN A 20 -47.30 20.87 -16.83
C ASN A 20 -45.98 20.24 -17.29
N ASP A 21 -45.05 21.07 -17.69
CA ASP A 21 -43.64 20.71 -17.59
C ASP A 21 -43.33 20.73 -16.08
N ASP A 22 -43.58 19.62 -15.42
CA ASP A 22 -42.78 19.25 -14.25
C ASP A 22 -41.33 19.27 -14.76
N GLU A 23 -40.66 20.43 -14.70
CA GLU A 23 -39.21 20.51 -14.87
C GLU A 23 -38.64 19.52 -13.83
N VAL A 24 -38.27 18.33 -14.33
CA VAL A 24 -37.51 17.39 -13.53
C VAL A 24 -36.19 18.07 -13.25
N THR A 25 -36.12 18.79 -12.14
CA THR A 25 -34.90 19.44 -11.69
C THR A 25 -33.87 18.36 -11.40
N ILE A 26 -32.94 18.18 -12.34
CA ILE A 26 -31.82 17.24 -12.19
C ILE A 26 -30.85 17.83 -11.19
N ASP A 27 -30.67 17.18 -10.03
CA ASP A 27 -29.62 17.57 -9.08
C ASP A 27 -28.26 17.09 -9.61
N ALA A 28 -27.43 18.06 -9.99
CA ALA A 28 -26.09 17.79 -10.53
C ALA A 28 -25.14 17.15 -9.50
N ASN A 29 -25.46 17.19 -8.22
CA ASN A 29 -24.66 16.66 -7.12
C ASN A 29 -25.05 15.24 -6.71
N SER A 30 -26.13 14.70 -7.28
CA SER A 30 -26.54 13.33 -7.02
C SER A 30 -26.09 12.36 -8.12
N SER A 31 -26.01 11.07 -7.79
CA SER A 31 -25.62 10.02 -8.72
C SER A 31 -26.74 9.63 -9.71
N ASP A 32 -28.00 9.87 -9.36
CA ASP A 32 -29.20 9.47 -10.09
C ASP A 32 -30.04 10.64 -10.63
N GLY A 33 -29.56 11.88 -10.46
CA GLY A 33 -30.25 13.10 -10.87
C GLY A 33 -31.43 13.51 -9.99
N LYS A 34 -31.79 12.72 -8.97
CA LYS A 34 -32.82 13.10 -7.98
C LYS A 34 -32.22 14.03 -6.94
N ALA A 35 -33.08 14.61 -6.09
CA ALA A 35 -32.61 15.42 -4.98
C ALA A 35 -31.56 14.68 -4.14
N LEU A 36 -30.44 15.34 -3.85
CA LEU A 36 -29.33 14.76 -3.09
C LEU A 36 -29.79 14.37 -1.69
N THR A 37 -29.51 13.15 -1.28
CA THR A 37 -29.84 12.62 0.04
C THR A 37 -28.72 11.74 0.61
N SER A 38 -28.55 11.82 1.93
CA SER A 38 -27.70 10.87 2.67
C SER A 38 -28.43 9.57 3.02
N GLY A 39 -29.67 9.40 2.61
CA GLY A 39 -30.49 8.25 2.95
C GLY A 39 -30.64 8.07 4.45
N THR A 40 -30.34 6.89 4.96
CA THR A 40 -30.35 6.62 6.41
C THR A 40 -29.02 6.93 7.10
N ALA A 41 -27.97 7.38 6.39
CA ALA A 41 -26.72 7.80 6.97
C ALA A 41 -26.81 9.26 7.49
N VAL A 42 -26.29 9.49 8.70
CA VAL A 42 -26.18 10.84 9.27
C VAL A 42 -24.71 11.26 9.16
N VAL A 43 -24.39 12.11 8.19
CA VAL A 43 -23.00 12.44 7.83
C VAL A 43 -22.48 13.75 8.46
N THR A 44 -23.21 14.31 9.42
CA THR A 44 -22.91 15.62 10.02
C THR A 44 -21.63 15.65 10.86
N LYS A 45 -21.20 14.50 11.39
CA LYS A 45 -19.92 14.34 12.12
C LYS A 45 -19.20 13.11 11.58
N TYR A 46 -18.53 13.29 10.45
CA TYR A 46 -17.73 12.23 9.83
C TYR A 46 -16.33 12.18 10.43
N ILE A 47 -15.90 10.97 10.83
CA ILE A 47 -14.54 10.67 11.32
C ILE A 47 -13.95 9.56 10.46
N ALA A 48 -12.71 9.75 9.96
CA ALA A 48 -11.97 8.73 9.24
C ALA A 48 -10.85 8.17 10.12
N LEU A 49 -10.89 6.85 10.36
CA LEU A 49 -9.88 6.10 11.10
C LEU A 49 -9.09 5.20 10.15
N GLY A 50 -7.79 5.07 10.38
CA GLY A 50 -6.95 4.18 9.59
C GLY A 50 -5.48 4.50 9.69
N ASP A 51 -4.76 4.10 8.66
CA ASP A 51 -3.32 4.24 8.54
C ASP A 51 -2.91 5.30 7.49
N SER A 52 -1.81 5.04 6.78
CA SER A 52 -1.28 5.91 5.73
C SER A 52 -2.24 6.13 4.56
N TYR A 53 -3.08 5.15 4.22
CA TYR A 53 -4.10 5.29 3.17
C TYR A 53 -5.15 6.33 3.56
N THR A 54 -5.61 6.30 4.79
CA THR A 54 -6.57 7.29 5.32
C THR A 54 -5.95 8.67 5.43
N ALA A 55 -4.66 8.74 5.82
CA ALA A 55 -3.94 10.00 5.92
C ALA A 55 -3.68 10.68 4.57
N GLY A 56 -3.65 9.93 3.45
CA GLY A 56 -3.30 10.44 2.12
C GLY A 56 -1.80 10.41 1.83
N PHE A 57 -1.08 9.40 2.36
CA PHE A 57 0.32 9.16 2.06
C PHE A 57 0.51 8.76 0.59
N SER A 58 1.51 9.30 -0.07
CA SER A 58 1.80 9.05 -1.49
C SER A 58 3.25 9.36 -1.79
N ASP A 59 3.83 8.73 -2.81
CA ASP A 59 5.20 9.02 -3.23
C ASP A 59 6.23 8.95 -2.09
N ASN A 60 6.06 7.96 -1.20
CA ASN A 60 6.92 7.70 -0.05
C ASN A 60 6.89 8.78 1.06
N ALA A 61 5.91 9.69 1.08
CA ALA A 61 5.80 10.72 2.13
C ALA A 61 4.34 11.15 2.38
N LEU A 62 4.12 11.81 3.51
CA LEU A 62 2.92 12.59 3.76
C LEU A 62 3.22 14.07 3.46
N PHE A 63 2.35 14.76 2.72
CA PHE A 63 2.47 16.17 2.33
C PHE A 63 1.08 16.76 2.06
N ILE A 64 0.96 18.09 2.03
CA ILE A 64 -0.34 18.79 2.02
C ILE A 64 -1.24 18.33 0.86
N GLU A 65 -0.74 18.33 -0.38
CA GLU A 65 -1.56 17.96 -1.54
C GLU A 65 -1.93 16.46 -1.55
N GLY A 66 -1.07 15.58 -1.03
CA GLY A 66 -1.39 14.16 -0.81
C GLY A 66 -2.53 14.01 0.19
N GLN A 67 -2.47 14.72 1.31
CA GLN A 67 -3.51 14.71 2.33
C GLN A 67 -4.84 15.24 1.80
N LYS A 68 -4.86 16.36 1.07
CA LYS A 68 -6.08 16.91 0.43
C LYS A 68 -6.70 15.92 -0.55
N GLY A 69 -5.87 15.13 -1.25
CA GLY A 69 -6.29 14.12 -2.22
C GLY A 69 -6.64 12.77 -1.61
N SER A 70 -6.60 12.58 -0.27
CA SER A 70 -6.95 11.31 0.36
C SER A 70 -8.42 10.93 0.10
N PHE A 71 -8.70 9.62 0.05
CA PHE A 71 -10.09 9.15 -0.11
C PHE A 71 -11.01 9.70 0.98
N ALA A 72 -10.53 9.84 2.21
CA ALA A 72 -11.29 10.37 3.33
C ALA A 72 -11.69 11.84 3.12
N ASN A 73 -10.77 12.68 2.62
CA ASN A 73 -11.07 14.07 2.27
C ASN A 73 -12.04 14.16 1.08
N ILE A 74 -11.90 13.28 0.07
CA ILE A 74 -12.81 13.25 -1.09
C ILE A 74 -14.22 12.88 -0.64
N ILE A 75 -14.39 11.86 0.21
CA ILE A 75 -15.69 11.47 0.78
C ILE A 75 -16.29 12.64 1.60
N ALA A 76 -15.49 13.30 2.43
CA ALA A 76 -15.94 14.43 3.22
C ALA A 76 -16.47 15.58 2.34
N GLN A 77 -15.84 15.85 1.18
CA GLN A 77 -16.32 16.82 0.21
C GLN A 77 -17.69 16.43 -0.37
N GLN A 78 -17.93 15.14 -0.66
CA GLN A 78 -19.24 14.67 -1.11
C GLN A 78 -20.30 14.78 0.01
N PHE A 79 -19.94 14.46 1.25
CA PHE A 79 -20.82 14.61 2.40
C PHE A 79 -21.21 16.07 2.64
N ALA A 80 -20.27 17.01 2.46
CA ALA A 80 -20.54 18.44 2.61
C ALA A 80 -21.68 18.93 1.70
N LEU A 81 -21.83 18.36 0.50
CA LEU A 81 -22.92 18.70 -0.42
C LEU A 81 -24.30 18.29 0.13
N ALA A 82 -24.36 17.27 0.99
CA ALA A 82 -25.59 16.78 1.63
C ALA A 82 -25.73 17.21 3.10
N GLY A 83 -25.11 18.33 3.49
CA GLY A 83 -25.16 18.85 4.87
C GLY A 83 -24.17 18.20 5.82
N GLY A 84 -23.13 17.56 5.32
CA GLY A 84 -21.97 17.10 6.12
C GLY A 84 -21.27 18.26 6.80
N GLY A 85 -20.77 18.04 8.02
CA GLY A 85 -20.06 19.04 8.81
C GLY A 85 -18.63 19.26 8.36
N GLU A 86 -17.91 20.09 9.12
CA GLU A 86 -16.48 20.33 8.89
C GLU A 86 -15.66 19.03 8.99
N PHE A 87 -14.66 18.89 8.13
CA PHE A 87 -13.72 17.77 8.14
C PHE A 87 -12.28 18.28 8.21
N LYS A 88 -11.71 18.29 9.40
CA LYS A 88 -10.35 18.78 9.68
C LYS A 88 -9.32 17.68 9.48
N THR A 89 -8.27 17.99 8.72
CA THR A 89 -7.10 17.12 8.50
C THR A 89 -5.88 17.73 9.18
N PRO A 90 -5.05 16.92 9.90
CA PRO A 90 -3.82 17.40 10.53
C PRO A 90 -2.72 17.57 9.47
N PHE A 91 -2.79 18.64 8.69
CA PHE A 91 -1.89 18.88 7.57
C PHE A 91 -0.42 18.93 7.97
N MET A 92 0.42 18.46 7.06
CA MET A 92 1.85 18.72 7.06
C MET A 92 2.10 20.22 6.84
N ALA A 93 3.33 20.69 7.09
CA ALA A 93 3.66 22.12 6.94
C ALA A 93 3.97 22.51 5.49
N ASP A 94 4.28 21.53 4.62
CA ASP A 94 4.70 21.76 3.25
C ASP A 94 4.29 20.62 2.28
N ASN A 95 4.65 20.79 1.01
CA ASN A 95 4.51 19.80 -0.04
C ASN A 95 5.84 19.07 -0.39
N VAL A 96 6.90 19.34 0.32
CA VAL A 96 8.16 18.59 0.24
C VAL A 96 7.96 17.21 0.85
N GLY A 97 7.20 17.14 1.93
CA GLY A 97 6.95 15.93 2.70
C GLY A 97 8.14 15.57 3.60
N GLY A 98 8.00 14.45 4.32
CA GLY A 98 8.96 14.03 5.33
C GLY A 98 8.73 14.68 6.69
N LEU A 99 9.58 14.35 7.67
CA LEU A 99 9.45 14.83 9.06
C LEU A 99 10.79 15.18 9.67
N LEU A 100 10.76 16.16 10.58
CA LEU A 100 11.86 16.56 11.44
C LEU A 100 11.56 16.18 12.90
N LEU A 101 12.60 15.83 13.66
CA LEU A 101 12.56 15.73 15.12
C LEU A 101 13.75 16.53 15.69
N GLY A 102 13.43 17.60 16.39
CA GLY A 102 14.45 18.53 16.90
C GLY A 102 15.33 19.11 15.78
N GLY A 103 14.75 19.38 14.63
CA GLY A 103 15.45 19.89 13.45
C GLY A 103 16.20 18.83 12.63
N ASN A 104 16.26 17.57 13.04
CA ASN A 104 16.90 16.50 12.26
C ASN A 104 15.86 15.77 11.40
N VAL A 105 16.23 15.44 10.16
CA VAL A 105 15.36 14.66 9.27
C VAL A 105 15.25 13.24 9.81
N ILE A 106 14.00 12.79 10.08
CA ILE A 106 13.69 11.42 10.49
C ILE A 106 12.91 10.65 9.41
N PHE A 107 12.20 11.36 8.53
CA PHE A 107 11.64 10.83 7.29
C PHE A 107 11.98 11.76 6.13
N GLU A 108 12.37 11.15 5.00
CA GLU A 108 12.79 11.85 3.82
C GLU A 108 11.62 12.49 3.05
N GLN A 109 11.93 13.38 2.12
CA GLN A 109 10.99 14.03 1.24
C GLN A 109 10.34 13.05 0.26
N ARG A 110 9.20 13.47 -0.31
CA ARG A 110 8.48 12.70 -1.31
C ARG A 110 9.28 12.49 -2.59
N LEU A 111 8.85 11.49 -3.36
CA LEU A 111 9.37 11.21 -4.69
C LEU A 111 8.62 12.02 -5.77
N PHE A 112 9.29 12.20 -6.92
CA PHE A 112 8.66 12.56 -8.19
C PHE A 112 9.32 11.79 -9.33
N PHE A 113 8.64 11.65 -10.44
CA PHE A 113 9.18 10.96 -11.62
C PHE A 113 9.92 11.97 -12.52
N ASN A 114 11.23 11.80 -12.71
CA ASN A 114 12.06 12.72 -13.48
C ASN A 114 12.12 12.40 -14.99
N GLY A 115 11.24 11.51 -15.48
CA GLY A 115 11.23 10.99 -16.86
C GLY A 115 12.01 9.69 -17.06
N ARG A 116 12.78 9.23 -16.06
CA ARG A 116 13.54 7.96 -16.07
C ARG A 116 13.27 7.09 -14.85
N ALA A 117 13.23 7.69 -13.67
CA ALA A 117 13.05 6.99 -12.41
C ALA A 117 12.38 7.90 -11.36
N PRO A 118 11.77 7.30 -10.32
CA PRO A 118 11.43 8.02 -9.10
C PRO A 118 12.69 8.56 -8.42
N VAL A 119 12.67 9.85 -8.09
CA VAL A 119 13.76 10.53 -7.35
C VAL A 119 13.14 11.48 -6.32
N SER A 120 13.87 11.80 -5.26
CA SER A 120 13.42 12.74 -4.25
C SER A 120 13.25 14.15 -4.82
N VAL A 121 12.21 14.87 -4.41
CA VAL A 121 12.07 16.31 -4.73
C VAL A 121 13.20 17.10 -4.11
N ILE A 122 13.53 18.25 -4.70
CA ILE A 122 14.52 19.17 -4.14
C ILE A 122 13.85 19.94 -2.99
N GLY A 123 14.50 19.96 -1.84
CA GLY A 123 14.03 20.67 -0.65
C GLY A 123 14.36 19.91 0.62
N ARG A 124 14.04 20.51 1.74
CA ARG A 124 14.16 19.88 3.07
C ARG A 124 12.79 19.88 3.72
N PRO A 125 12.38 18.79 4.40
CA PRO A 125 11.20 18.80 5.23
C PRO A 125 11.16 19.99 6.19
N SER A 126 9.99 20.58 6.37
CA SER A 126 9.78 21.65 7.36
C SER A 126 8.79 21.25 8.47
N THR A 127 8.18 20.08 8.36
CA THR A 127 7.22 19.58 9.36
C THR A 127 7.97 19.03 10.56
N GLU A 128 7.86 19.72 11.70
CA GLU A 128 8.48 19.33 12.97
C GLU A 128 7.51 18.53 13.84
N VAL A 129 7.93 17.35 14.33
CA VAL A 129 7.12 16.47 15.17
C VAL A 129 6.71 17.13 16.48
N THR A 130 7.59 17.94 17.06
CA THR A 130 7.34 18.64 18.33
C THR A 130 6.37 19.81 18.20
N THR A 131 6.05 20.23 16.98
CA THR A 131 5.06 21.29 16.74
C THR A 131 3.65 20.70 16.81
N LYS A 132 3.00 20.90 17.98
CA LYS A 132 1.66 20.39 18.25
C LYS A 132 0.60 21.16 17.48
N LEU A 133 -0.27 20.43 16.77
CA LEU A 133 -1.43 20.98 16.08
C LEU A 133 -2.64 21.05 17.02
N THR A 134 -3.49 22.06 16.82
CA THR A 134 -4.72 22.25 17.61
C THR A 134 -5.89 21.58 16.92
N GLY A 135 -6.44 20.54 17.57
CA GLY A 135 -7.62 19.78 17.12
C GLY A 135 -8.95 20.31 17.65
N PRO A 136 -10.01 19.49 17.66
CA PRO A 136 -10.00 18.09 17.21
C PRO A 136 -9.86 17.94 15.69
N PHE A 137 -9.36 16.78 15.24
CA PHE A 137 -9.21 16.43 13.83
C PHE A 137 -10.15 15.29 13.45
N ASN A 138 -10.72 15.35 12.25
CA ASN A 138 -11.67 14.37 11.74
C ASN A 138 -10.95 13.27 10.94
N ASN A 139 -9.85 13.62 10.24
CA ASN A 139 -8.96 12.63 9.64
C ASN A 139 -7.97 12.15 10.71
N LEU A 140 -8.18 10.94 11.20
CA LEU A 140 -7.34 10.25 12.17
C LEU A 140 -6.56 9.10 11.52
N GLY A 141 -6.22 9.26 10.24
CA GLY A 141 -5.27 8.42 9.54
C GLY A 141 -3.86 8.63 10.07
N VAL A 142 -3.20 7.54 10.49
CA VAL A 142 -1.85 7.59 11.10
C VAL A 142 -0.91 6.69 10.31
N PRO A 143 -0.01 7.25 9.47
CA PRO A 143 0.94 6.44 8.70
C PRO A 143 1.73 5.48 9.59
N GLY A 144 1.82 4.21 9.17
CA GLY A 144 2.53 3.15 9.88
C GLY A 144 1.74 2.52 11.04
N ALA A 145 0.54 3.00 11.37
CA ALA A 145 -0.26 2.38 12.43
C ALA A 145 -0.73 0.98 12.03
N LYS A 146 -0.51 0.01 12.92
CA LYS A 146 -1.14 -1.31 12.91
C LYS A 146 -2.49 -1.25 13.64
N SER A 147 -3.33 -2.25 13.48
CA SER A 147 -4.67 -2.29 14.09
C SER A 147 -4.68 -2.02 15.61
N TYR A 148 -3.80 -2.68 16.35
CA TYR A 148 -3.72 -2.52 17.80
C TYR A 148 -3.16 -1.16 18.24
N HIS A 149 -2.43 -0.44 17.38
CA HIS A 149 -1.96 0.90 17.68
C HIS A 149 -3.10 1.92 17.85
N LEU A 150 -4.25 1.71 17.19
CA LEU A 150 -5.40 2.59 17.33
C LEU A 150 -5.98 2.59 18.76
N VAL A 151 -5.75 1.52 19.50
CA VAL A 151 -6.22 1.32 20.88
C VAL A 151 -5.08 1.39 21.92
N THR A 152 -3.84 1.62 21.50
CA THR A 152 -2.66 1.65 22.39
C THR A 152 -2.50 3.04 23.01
N PRO A 153 -2.57 3.19 24.34
CA PRO A 153 -2.29 4.44 25.02
C PRO A 153 -0.84 4.90 24.79
N GLY A 154 -0.65 6.21 24.63
CA GLY A 154 0.69 6.77 24.50
C GLY A 154 1.31 6.67 23.10
N TYR A 155 0.62 6.11 22.12
CA TYR A 155 1.13 6.00 20.75
C TYR A 155 1.40 7.37 20.09
N GLY A 156 0.81 8.46 20.60
CA GLY A 156 1.08 9.86 20.21
C GLY A 156 1.97 10.63 21.21
N ASN A 157 2.72 9.98 22.08
CA ASN A 157 3.61 10.65 23.03
C ASN A 157 4.92 11.06 22.34
N VAL A 158 5.19 12.37 22.26
CA VAL A 158 6.43 12.91 21.63
C VAL A 158 7.69 12.31 22.24
N ALA A 159 7.72 12.06 23.56
CA ALA A 159 8.90 11.52 24.25
C ALA A 159 9.30 10.12 23.76
N GLY A 160 8.36 9.32 23.26
CA GLY A 160 8.62 7.98 22.75
C GLY A 160 9.04 7.94 21.27
N VAL A 161 9.02 9.06 20.55
CA VAL A 161 9.30 9.08 19.11
C VAL A 161 10.75 8.71 18.80
N ALA A 162 11.70 9.26 19.53
CA ALA A 162 13.12 8.99 19.33
C ALA A 162 13.53 7.53 19.57
N THR A 163 12.74 6.80 20.38
CA THR A 163 12.95 5.38 20.70
C THR A 163 12.07 4.44 19.88
N GLY A 164 11.25 4.97 18.96
CA GLY A 164 10.32 4.18 18.15
C GLY A 164 9.10 3.63 18.92
N GLN A 165 8.88 4.07 20.16
CA GLN A 165 7.74 3.65 20.99
C GLN A 165 6.45 4.40 20.67
N SER A 166 6.55 5.52 19.94
CA SER A 166 5.42 6.37 19.57
C SER A 166 5.50 6.75 18.11
N ASN A 167 4.34 7.05 17.54
CA ASN A 167 4.23 7.43 16.13
C ASN A 167 4.45 8.94 15.95
N PRO A 168 5.39 9.38 15.11
CA PRO A 168 5.72 10.79 14.93
C PRO A 168 4.58 11.59 14.26
N TYR A 169 3.76 10.96 13.42
CA TYR A 169 2.60 11.65 12.83
C TYR A 169 1.51 11.90 13.88
N PHE A 170 1.13 10.87 14.66
CA PHE A 170 0.11 11.03 15.70
C PHE A 170 0.58 11.93 16.84
N ALA A 171 1.88 11.93 17.16
CA ALA A 171 2.45 12.84 18.16
C ALA A 171 2.13 14.31 17.91
N ARG A 172 1.99 14.73 16.64
CA ARG A 172 1.69 16.10 16.25
C ARG A 172 0.26 16.54 16.58
N PHE A 173 -0.71 15.62 16.65
CA PHE A 173 -2.12 16.00 16.77
C PHE A 173 -2.93 15.19 17.81
N SER A 174 -2.31 14.25 18.52
CA SER A 174 -2.97 13.56 19.63
C SER A 174 -3.49 14.55 20.68
N SER A 175 -4.65 14.34 21.26
CA SER A 175 -5.24 15.26 22.26
C SER A 175 -4.44 15.32 23.56
N SER A 176 -3.74 14.23 23.90
CA SER A 176 -2.84 14.16 25.07
C SER A 176 -1.71 13.14 24.83
N ALA A 177 -0.71 13.14 25.72
CA ALA A 177 0.40 12.19 25.65
C ALA A 177 -0.02 10.72 25.95
N THR A 178 -1.18 10.51 26.56
CA THR A 178 -1.67 9.18 26.97
C THR A 178 -2.94 8.75 26.22
N THR A 179 -3.47 9.59 25.35
CA THR A 179 -4.67 9.27 24.55
C THR A 179 -4.39 8.12 23.57
N THR A 180 -5.48 7.52 23.07
CA THR A 180 -5.45 6.62 21.92
C THR A 180 -6.08 7.30 20.71
N ILE A 181 -5.79 6.83 19.49
CA ILE A 181 -6.45 7.31 18.28
C ILE A 181 -7.96 7.09 18.39
N LEU A 182 -8.38 5.94 18.90
CA LEU A 182 -9.78 5.61 19.12
C LEU A 182 -10.46 6.55 20.14
N ALA A 183 -9.78 6.88 21.22
CA ALA A 183 -10.34 7.82 22.22
C ALA A 183 -10.56 9.20 21.65
N ASP A 184 -9.62 9.70 20.83
CA ASP A 184 -9.74 10.98 20.14
C ASP A 184 -10.87 10.98 19.10
N ALA A 185 -11.15 9.83 18.47
CA ALA A 185 -12.29 9.66 17.57
C ALA A 185 -13.62 9.70 18.31
N VAL A 186 -13.77 8.85 19.34
CA VAL A 186 -15.02 8.69 20.10
C VAL A 186 -15.41 9.96 20.87
N ALA A 187 -14.42 10.71 21.35
CA ALA A 187 -14.64 11.98 22.06
C ALA A 187 -15.35 13.04 21.20
N GLN A 188 -15.37 12.89 19.88
CA GLN A 188 -16.03 13.80 18.95
C GLN A 188 -17.50 13.44 18.69
N ASP A 189 -18.04 12.38 19.30
CA ASP A 189 -19.41 11.90 19.11
C ASP A 189 -19.75 11.72 17.60
N PRO A 190 -19.04 10.84 16.87
CA PRO A 190 -19.24 10.66 15.45
C PRO A 190 -20.66 10.18 15.13
N THR A 191 -21.22 10.66 14.03
CA THR A 191 -22.48 10.15 13.46
C THR A 191 -22.23 9.20 12.28
N PHE A 192 -21.05 9.34 11.64
CA PHE A 192 -20.58 8.47 10.58
C PHE A 192 -19.07 8.29 10.67
N PHE A 193 -18.58 7.09 10.30
CA PHE A 193 -17.14 6.85 10.24
C PHE A 193 -16.74 6.00 9.03
N SER A 194 -15.51 6.16 8.59
CA SER A 194 -14.82 5.18 7.75
C SER A 194 -13.68 4.54 8.53
N LEU A 195 -13.46 3.23 8.33
CA LEU A 195 -12.35 2.49 8.93
C LEU A 195 -11.67 1.63 7.87
N TRP A 196 -10.41 1.93 7.60
CA TRP A 196 -9.55 1.08 6.77
C TRP A 196 -8.20 0.95 7.46
N ILE A 197 -7.99 -0.19 8.12
CA ILE A 197 -6.83 -0.50 8.96
C ILE A 197 -6.49 -1.99 8.88
N GLY A 198 -5.23 -2.33 9.05
CA GLY A 198 -4.73 -3.69 9.03
C GLY A 198 -3.68 -3.95 7.96
N GLY A 199 -3.52 -3.03 7.01
CA GLY A 199 -2.47 -3.13 6.00
C GLY A 199 -1.07 -3.26 6.63
N ASN A 200 -0.75 -2.41 7.60
CA ASN A 200 0.55 -2.43 8.29
C ASN A 200 0.76 -3.63 9.22
N ASP A 201 -0.30 -4.36 9.58
CA ASP A 201 -0.20 -5.60 10.36
C ASP A 201 0.54 -6.71 9.59
N ILE A 202 0.70 -6.53 8.25
CA ILE A 202 1.32 -7.47 7.33
C ILE A 202 2.42 -6.80 6.48
N LEU A 203 2.22 -5.53 6.10
CA LEU A 203 3.02 -4.84 5.08
C LEU A 203 4.49 -4.73 5.47
N GLY A 204 4.79 -4.48 6.75
CA GLY A 204 6.17 -4.41 7.24
C GLY A 204 6.94 -5.69 6.98
N TYR A 205 6.34 -6.85 7.25
CA TYR A 205 6.89 -8.17 6.96
C TYR A 205 7.12 -8.35 5.46
N ALA A 206 6.09 -8.13 4.66
CA ALA A 206 6.20 -8.35 3.21
C ALA A 206 7.24 -7.41 2.56
N THR A 207 7.24 -6.10 2.88
CA THR A 207 8.17 -5.12 2.27
C THR A 207 9.61 -5.26 2.74
N SER A 208 9.85 -6.00 3.82
CA SER A 208 11.18 -6.39 4.28
C SER A 208 11.59 -7.80 3.82
N GLY A 209 10.93 -8.35 2.79
CA GLY A 209 11.27 -9.66 2.23
C GLY A 209 11.05 -10.83 3.19
N GLY A 210 10.16 -10.70 4.19
CA GLY A 210 9.93 -11.75 5.18
C GLY A 210 10.82 -11.67 6.42
N SER A 211 11.73 -10.67 6.52
CA SER A 211 12.70 -10.56 7.62
C SER A 211 12.11 -10.22 9.00
N GLY A 212 10.80 -10.32 9.17
CA GLY A 212 10.07 -10.24 10.43
C GLY A 212 9.71 -11.62 10.99
N LYS A 213 8.82 -11.63 11.96
CA LYS A 213 8.24 -12.86 12.53
C LYS A 213 6.73 -12.89 12.35
N ASN A 214 6.21 -14.04 12.01
CA ASN A 214 4.78 -14.30 12.13
C ASN A 214 4.46 -14.55 13.61
N GLN A 215 3.74 -13.62 14.24
CA GLN A 215 3.44 -13.65 15.67
C GLN A 215 2.19 -14.49 16.02
N THR A 216 1.70 -15.33 15.10
CA THR A 216 0.57 -16.23 15.38
C THR A 216 0.82 -17.05 16.65
N GLY A 217 -0.09 -16.93 17.62
CA GLY A 217 0.01 -17.53 18.96
C GLY A 217 0.64 -16.62 20.03
N ASN A 218 1.25 -15.51 19.68
CA ASN A 218 1.72 -14.52 20.64
C ASN A 218 0.68 -13.40 20.81
N LEU A 219 -0.01 -13.37 21.94
CA LEU A 219 -1.09 -12.43 22.21
C LEU A 219 -0.62 -11.10 22.83
N ASN A 220 0.71 -10.89 22.95
CA ASN A 220 1.26 -9.67 23.54
C ASN A 220 1.90 -8.75 22.48
N PRO A 221 1.14 -7.80 21.89
CA PRO A 221 1.66 -6.92 20.83
C PRO A 221 2.79 -5.99 21.29
N ALA A 222 3.00 -5.80 22.59
CA ALA A 222 4.14 -5.02 23.11
C ALA A 222 5.51 -5.67 22.84
N THR A 223 5.52 -6.96 22.46
CA THR A 223 6.75 -7.70 22.12
C THR A 223 7.03 -7.76 20.62
N TYR A 224 6.14 -7.22 19.77
CA TYR A 224 6.28 -7.28 18.33
C TYR A 224 7.30 -6.26 17.82
N ALA A 225 8.11 -6.69 16.86
CA ALA A 225 8.92 -5.78 16.08
C ALA A 225 8.10 -5.08 14.96
N SER A 226 8.66 -4.03 14.38
CA SER A 226 8.00 -3.25 13.34
C SER A 226 7.60 -4.10 12.11
N ASN A 227 8.45 -5.07 11.75
CA ASN A 227 8.27 -5.94 10.58
C ASN A 227 7.49 -7.24 10.90
N ASP A 228 7.00 -7.43 12.13
CA ASP A 228 6.29 -8.65 12.46
C ASP A 228 4.86 -8.65 11.89
N ILE A 229 4.36 -9.83 11.52
CA ILE A 229 2.94 -10.05 11.24
C ILE A 229 2.18 -10.09 12.57
N THR A 230 1.11 -9.32 12.70
CA THR A 230 0.26 -9.32 13.91
C THR A 230 -0.50 -10.64 14.05
N ASP A 231 -0.60 -11.17 15.27
CA ASP A 231 -1.45 -12.34 15.55
C ASP A 231 -2.91 -12.08 15.17
N PRO A 232 -3.59 -13.01 14.45
CA PRO A 232 -4.99 -12.82 14.03
C PRO A 232 -5.97 -12.55 15.17
N SER A 233 -5.73 -13.08 16.39
CA SER A 233 -6.60 -12.84 17.54
C SER A 233 -6.38 -11.45 18.13
N VAL A 234 -5.14 -10.95 18.12
CA VAL A 234 -4.82 -9.56 18.49
C VAL A 234 -5.48 -8.59 17.51
N PHE A 235 -5.36 -8.85 16.20
CA PHE A 235 -6.05 -8.07 15.18
C PHE A 235 -7.57 -8.07 15.41
N ALA A 236 -8.18 -9.24 15.58
CA ALA A 236 -9.62 -9.38 15.75
C ALA A 236 -10.12 -8.64 17.01
N SER A 237 -9.38 -8.73 18.12
CA SER A 237 -9.69 -8.03 19.35
C SER A 237 -9.64 -6.50 19.18
N ALA A 238 -8.57 -5.98 18.58
CA ALA A 238 -8.40 -4.55 18.35
C ALA A 238 -9.47 -4.03 17.39
N TYR A 239 -9.68 -4.69 16.24
CA TYR A 239 -10.66 -4.30 15.23
C TYR A 239 -12.08 -4.29 15.77
N THR A 240 -12.47 -5.34 16.52
CA THR A 240 -13.79 -5.44 17.15
C THR A 240 -14.01 -4.34 18.19
N ASN A 241 -13.00 -4.04 19.00
CA ASN A 241 -13.05 -2.95 19.97
C ASN A 241 -13.25 -1.60 19.30
N ILE A 242 -12.50 -1.32 18.23
CA ILE A 242 -12.64 -0.06 17.45
C ILE A 242 -14.07 0.09 16.94
N VAL A 243 -14.58 -0.91 16.24
CA VAL A 243 -15.94 -0.83 15.65
C VAL A 243 -17.01 -0.75 16.72
N ASN A 244 -16.89 -1.53 17.83
CA ASN A 244 -17.84 -1.45 18.94
C ASN A 244 -17.89 -0.05 19.57
N ALA A 245 -16.72 0.55 19.80
CA ALA A 245 -16.65 1.89 20.39
C ALA A 245 -17.23 2.96 19.45
N MET A 246 -16.92 2.88 18.15
CA MET A 246 -17.42 3.82 17.15
C MET A 246 -18.95 3.72 16.96
N THR A 247 -19.51 2.52 17.09
CA THR A 247 -20.96 2.29 16.92
C THR A 247 -21.77 2.40 18.21
N ALA A 248 -21.13 2.58 19.36
CA ALA A 248 -21.80 2.55 20.70
C ALA A 248 -22.92 3.58 20.85
N LYS A 249 -22.83 4.73 20.18
CA LYS A 249 -23.84 5.80 20.19
C LYS A 249 -24.70 5.80 18.92
N GLY A 250 -24.70 4.71 18.14
CA GLY A 250 -25.53 4.58 16.94
C GLY A 250 -24.90 5.17 15.67
N ALA A 251 -23.62 5.52 15.67
CA ALA A 251 -22.94 5.94 14.45
C ALA A 251 -22.99 4.82 13.39
N LYS A 252 -23.25 5.20 12.15
CA LYS A 252 -23.10 4.34 10.98
C LYS A 252 -21.72 4.48 10.40
N GLY A 253 -21.34 3.56 9.51
CA GLY A 253 -20.00 3.64 8.95
C GLY A 253 -19.79 2.76 7.74
N VAL A 254 -18.62 2.89 7.15
CA VAL A 254 -18.12 2.08 6.06
C VAL A 254 -16.76 1.52 6.42
N VAL A 255 -16.56 0.25 6.15
CA VAL A 255 -15.28 -0.44 6.37
C VAL A 255 -14.83 -1.13 5.08
N ALA A 256 -13.52 -1.33 4.94
CA ALA A 256 -12.96 -2.01 3.79
C ALA A 256 -12.11 -3.21 4.23
N ASN A 257 -12.11 -4.28 3.42
CA ASN A 257 -11.18 -5.38 3.59
C ASN A 257 -9.78 -5.02 3.07
N LEU A 258 -8.82 -5.91 3.34
CA LEU A 258 -7.43 -5.72 2.97
C LEU A 258 -7.14 -6.41 1.63
N PRO A 259 -6.52 -5.70 0.66
CA PRO A 259 -5.99 -6.35 -0.53
C PRO A 259 -4.80 -7.26 -0.18
N TYR A 260 -4.53 -8.26 -1.02
CA TYR A 260 -3.27 -8.98 -0.92
C TYR A 260 -2.12 -8.04 -1.29
N VAL A 261 -1.23 -7.78 -0.33
CA VAL A 261 -0.09 -6.87 -0.51
C VAL A 261 0.83 -7.33 -1.64
N THR A 262 0.88 -8.63 -1.91
CA THR A 262 1.68 -9.24 -2.99
C THR A 262 1.23 -8.83 -4.40
N ALA A 263 0.03 -8.26 -4.56
CA ALA A 263 -0.46 -7.72 -5.84
C ALA A 263 -0.03 -6.27 -6.11
N LEU A 264 0.64 -5.62 -5.16
CA LEU A 264 1.11 -4.24 -5.28
C LEU A 264 2.31 -4.13 -6.23
N PRO A 265 2.47 -3.01 -6.95
CA PRO A 265 3.65 -2.76 -7.81
C PRO A 265 4.99 -2.96 -7.09
N TYR A 266 5.05 -2.73 -5.80
CA TYR A 266 6.23 -2.96 -4.98
C TYR A 266 6.79 -4.39 -5.10
N PHE A 267 5.93 -5.38 -5.36
CA PHE A 267 6.29 -6.80 -5.48
C PHE A 267 6.23 -7.34 -6.90
N THR A 268 5.58 -6.62 -7.83
CA THR A 268 5.34 -7.14 -9.19
C THR A 268 6.20 -6.46 -10.25
N THR A 269 6.96 -5.41 -9.90
CA THR A 269 7.74 -4.62 -10.84
C THR A 269 9.07 -5.27 -11.20
N VAL A 270 9.76 -5.89 -10.24
CA VAL A 270 11.08 -6.51 -10.47
C VAL A 270 10.87 -8.00 -10.74
N PRO A 271 11.23 -8.50 -11.95
CA PRO A 271 11.06 -9.92 -12.24
C PRO A 271 12.06 -10.77 -11.45
N PHE A 272 11.69 -12.02 -11.16
CA PHE A 272 12.58 -12.99 -10.50
C PHE A 272 13.80 -13.37 -11.35
N ASN A 273 13.75 -13.14 -12.67
CA ASN A 273 14.75 -13.53 -13.66
C ASN A 273 15.27 -12.37 -14.52
N PRO A 274 15.81 -11.28 -13.94
CA PRO A 274 16.23 -10.10 -14.70
C PRO A 274 17.57 -10.27 -15.43
N LEU A 275 18.30 -11.37 -15.20
CA LEU A 275 19.68 -11.54 -15.66
C LEU A 275 19.71 -12.04 -17.11
N THR A 276 19.66 -11.11 -18.07
CA THR A 276 19.89 -11.43 -19.49
C THR A 276 21.38 -11.48 -19.82
N VAL A 277 21.74 -12.09 -20.94
CA VAL A 277 23.11 -12.04 -21.47
C VAL A 277 23.58 -10.60 -21.63
N SER A 278 22.71 -9.70 -22.11
CA SER A 278 23.04 -8.27 -22.24
C SER A 278 23.33 -7.61 -20.89
N THR A 279 22.50 -7.87 -19.86
CA THR A 279 22.72 -7.28 -18.52
C THR A 279 24.00 -7.82 -17.87
N LEU A 280 24.29 -9.13 -18.02
CA LEU A 280 25.51 -9.75 -17.52
C LEU A 280 26.77 -9.26 -18.23
N GLY A 281 26.65 -8.75 -19.45
CA GLY A 281 27.73 -8.18 -20.24
C GLY A 281 27.80 -6.64 -20.23
N GLY A 282 27.05 -5.96 -19.35
CA GLY A 282 27.03 -4.49 -19.32
C GLY A 282 26.55 -3.85 -20.63
N GLY A 283 25.62 -4.48 -21.32
CA GLY A 283 25.10 -4.07 -22.63
C GLY A 283 25.77 -4.77 -23.82
N ASN A 284 26.88 -5.50 -23.62
CA ASN A 284 27.59 -6.22 -24.66
C ASN A 284 27.28 -7.72 -24.63
N VAL A 285 26.61 -8.23 -25.67
CA VAL A 285 26.16 -9.63 -25.75
C VAL A 285 27.34 -10.62 -25.77
N ALA A 286 28.45 -10.32 -26.47
CA ALA A 286 29.60 -11.24 -26.54
C ALA A 286 30.30 -11.35 -25.15
N VAL A 287 30.45 -10.24 -24.45
CA VAL A 287 30.95 -10.21 -23.05
C VAL A 287 30.01 -11.02 -22.15
N GLY A 288 28.70 -10.84 -22.31
CA GLY A 288 27.69 -11.56 -21.52
C GLY A 288 27.73 -13.07 -21.74
N GLN A 289 27.91 -13.53 -22.98
CA GLN A 289 28.09 -14.98 -23.30
C GLN A 289 29.32 -15.54 -22.61
N ALA A 290 30.44 -14.82 -22.67
CA ALA A 290 31.66 -15.21 -21.97
C ALA A 290 31.47 -15.26 -20.44
N THR A 291 30.74 -14.30 -19.90
CA THR A 291 30.37 -14.23 -18.47
C THR A 291 29.52 -15.42 -18.05
N VAL A 292 28.46 -15.77 -18.81
CA VAL A 292 27.63 -16.96 -18.55
C VAL A 292 28.49 -18.23 -18.54
N THR A 293 29.37 -18.38 -19.52
CA THR A 293 30.29 -19.55 -19.61
C THR A 293 31.20 -19.62 -18.39
N ALA A 294 31.81 -18.50 -18.00
CA ALA A 294 32.71 -18.43 -16.85
C ALA A 294 31.96 -18.73 -15.53
N LEU A 295 30.79 -18.15 -15.33
CA LEU A 295 29.97 -18.41 -14.16
C LEU A 295 29.54 -19.86 -14.05
N ASN A 296 29.13 -20.48 -15.16
CA ASN A 296 28.76 -21.89 -15.18
C ASN A 296 29.93 -22.80 -14.85
N THR A 297 31.11 -22.49 -15.37
CA THR A 297 32.32 -23.31 -15.13
C THR A 297 32.86 -23.14 -13.72
N GLN A 298 32.86 -21.93 -13.19
CA GLN A 298 33.57 -21.59 -11.95
C GLN A 298 32.70 -21.61 -10.70
N LEU A 299 31.36 -21.41 -10.85
CA LEU A 299 30.45 -21.30 -9.71
C LEU A 299 29.24 -22.25 -9.83
N TYR A 300 28.37 -22.04 -10.83
CA TYR A 300 27.05 -22.69 -10.87
C TYR A 300 27.19 -24.21 -11.10
N GLY A 301 28.12 -24.65 -11.95
CA GLY A 301 28.38 -26.08 -12.19
C GLY A 301 28.91 -26.80 -10.96
N PRO A 302 30.03 -26.35 -10.36
CA PRO A 302 30.54 -26.93 -9.12
C PRO A 302 29.54 -26.91 -7.98
N LEU A 303 28.77 -25.79 -7.81
CA LEU A 303 27.77 -25.67 -6.78
C LEU A 303 26.61 -26.66 -6.99
N LYS A 304 26.09 -26.76 -8.23
CA LYS A 304 25.08 -27.76 -8.60
C LYS A 304 25.52 -29.18 -8.32
N GLN A 305 26.76 -29.51 -8.69
CA GLN A 305 27.33 -30.83 -8.44
C GLN A 305 27.42 -31.15 -6.94
N ALA A 306 27.91 -30.22 -6.14
CA ALA A 306 27.99 -30.38 -4.69
C ALA A 306 26.61 -30.55 -4.06
N LEU A 307 25.64 -29.69 -4.41
CA LEU A 307 24.26 -29.76 -3.92
C LEU A 307 23.55 -31.06 -4.32
N THR A 308 23.83 -31.58 -5.54
CA THR A 308 23.26 -32.87 -6.02
C THR A 308 23.67 -34.03 -5.13
N ALA A 309 24.90 -34.02 -4.61
CA ALA A 309 25.38 -35.06 -3.68
C ALA A 309 24.61 -35.07 -2.34
N PHE A 310 23.89 -33.98 -2.02
CA PHE A 310 23.06 -33.83 -0.82
C PHE A 310 21.56 -33.77 -1.13
N ASN A 311 21.12 -34.27 -2.30
CA ASN A 311 19.73 -34.27 -2.76
C ASN A 311 19.12 -32.85 -2.85
N ALA A 312 19.92 -31.84 -3.16
CA ALA A 312 19.52 -30.43 -3.27
C ALA A 312 19.97 -29.81 -4.62
N GLY A 313 20.25 -30.62 -5.64
CA GLY A 313 20.73 -30.14 -6.94
C GLY A 313 19.70 -29.32 -7.75
N ASP A 314 18.45 -29.38 -7.39
CA ASP A 314 17.36 -28.57 -7.94
C ASP A 314 17.41 -27.08 -7.52
N ARG A 315 18.13 -26.76 -6.43
CA ARG A 315 18.31 -25.37 -5.96
C ARG A 315 19.05 -24.49 -6.97
N ILE A 316 19.95 -25.08 -7.75
CA ILE A 316 20.83 -24.36 -8.69
C ILE A 316 20.80 -25.01 -10.05
N ASN A 317 20.56 -24.25 -11.10
CA ASN A 317 20.70 -24.63 -12.50
C ASN A 317 21.80 -23.81 -13.18
N LEU A 318 22.37 -24.33 -14.26
CA LEU A 318 23.31 -23.58 -15.09
C LEU A 318 22.60 -22.37 -15.71
N LEU A 319 23.30 -21.27 -15.85
CA LEU A 319 22.79 -20.07 -16.51
C LEU A 319 22.65 -20.33 -18.01
N SER A 320 21.55 -19.80 -18.57
CA SER A 320 21.25 -19.87 -20.02
C SER A 320 21.93 -18.72 -20.75
N GLY A 321 22.53 -19.05 -21.92
CA GLY A 321 23.03 -18.03 -22.85
C GLY A 321 21.95 -17.42 -23.78
N THR A 322 20.68 -17.83 -23.66
CA THR A 322 19.62 -17.43 -24.60
C THR A 322 18.36 -16.88 -23.93
N THR A 323 18.08 -17.32 -22.71
CA THR A 323 16.91 -16.91 -21.93
C THR A 323 17.31 -16.10 -20.70
N PRO A 324 16.45 -15.25 -20.16
CA PRO A 324 16.69 -14.57 -18.89
C PRO A 324 16.91 -15.56 -17.74
N ASN A 325 17.88 -15.28 -16.90
CA ASN A 325 18.28 -16.12 -15.78
C ASN A 325 17.71 -15.59 -14.45
N PRO A 326 17.31 -16.49 -13.54
CA PRO A 326 16.83 -16.14 -12.22
C PRO A 326 17.96 -15.57 -11.34
N LEU A 327 17.55 -14.72 -10.39
CA LEU A 327 18.43 -14.27 -9.33
C LEU A 327 18.83 -15.41 -8.41
N LEU A 328 20.04 -15.36 -7.87
CA LEU A 328 20.45 -16.16 -6.74
C LEU A 328 19.94 -15.48 -5.46
N ILE A 329 19.23 -16.21 -4.60
CA ILE A 329 18.58 -15.70 -3.39
C ILE A 329 18.90 -16.59 -2.17
N ILE A 330 18.75 -16.07 -0.97
CA ILE A 330 18.66 -16.86 0.26
C ILE A 330 17.21 -17.30 0.46
N ASP A 331 17.03 -18.55 0.93
CA ASP A 331 15.74 -19.08 1.34
C ASP A 331 15.91 -19.83 2.66
N GLU A 332 15.53 -19.19 3.75
CA GLU A 332 15.71 -19.70 5.11
C GLU A 332 14.83 -20.92 5.42
N SER A 333 13.80 -21.16 4.61
CA SER A 333 12.93 -22.34 4.73
C SER A 333 13.63 -23.64 4.31
N LEU A 334 14.76 -23.53 3.58
CA LEU A 334 15.53 -24.68 3.12
C LEU A 334 16.43 -25.26 4.22
N PRO A 335 16.68 -26.59 4.21
CA PRO A 335 17.72 -27.20 5.05
C PRO A 335 19.07 -26.51 4.83
N ASN A 336 19.71 -26.10 5.91
CA ASN A 336 21.03 -25.47 5.85
C ASN A 336 22.13 -26.50 5.57
N LEU A 337 22.75 -26.41 4.41
CA LEU A 337 23.82 -27.29 3.95
C LEU A 337 25.23 -26.69 4.08
N SER A 338 25.40 -25.66 4.93
CA SER A 338 26.68 -24.95 5.09
C SER A 338 27.83 -25.88 5.44
N ALA A 339 27.64 -26.82 6.37
CA ALA A 339 28.68 -27.80 6.76
C ALA A 339 29.02 -28.77 5.63
N GLN A 340 28.01 -29.26 4.93
CA GLN A 340 28.15 -30.17 3.81
C GLN A 340 28.90 -29.52 2.63
N LEU A 341 28.54 -28.30 2.27
CA LEU A 341 29.22 -27.54 1.21
C LEU A 341 30.65 -27.18 1.61
N THR A 342 30.91 -26.84 2.87
CA THR A 342 32.24 -26.61 3.40
C THR A 342 33.11 -27.87 3.17
N ALA A 343 32.62 -29.05 3.58
CA ALA A 343 33.34 -30.30 3.40
C ALA A 343 33.60 -30.62 1.91
N ALA A 344 32.58 -30.43 1.05
CA ALA A 344 32.69 -30.71 -0.38
C ALA A 344 33.72 -29.80 -1.09
N PHE A 345 33.80 -28.51 -0.71
CA PHE A 345 34.71 -27.57 -1.35
C PHE A 345 36.11 -27.49 -0.73
N THR A 346 36.32 -28.03 0.49
CA THR A 346 37.64 -27.99 1.17
C THR A 346 38.79 -28.54 0.35
N PRO A 347 38.66 -29.68 -0.39
CA PRO A 347 39.76 -30.19 -1.18
C PRO A 347 40.22 -29.25 -2.31
N ALA A 348 39.28 -28.51 -2.92
CA ALA A 348 39.56 -27.61 -4.05
C ALA A 348 39.93 -26.18 -3.63
N LEU A 349 39.35 -25.67 -2.54
CA LEU A 349 39.43 -24.26 -2.17
C LEU A 349 40.24 -24.00 -0.88
N GLY A 350 40.56 -25.04 -0.12
CA GLY A 350 41.10 -24.93 1.24
C GLY A 350 40.03 -24.52 2.25
N VAL A 351 40.31 -24.76 3.55
CA VAL A 351 39.30 -24.65 4.63
C VAL A 351 38.65 -23.27 4.69
N ALA A 352 39.40 -22.17 4.67
CA ALA A 352 38.86 -20.83 4.85
C ALA A 352 37.86 -20.43 3.74
N ARG A 353 38.23 -20.66 2.47
CA ARG A 353 37.36 -20.40 1.33
C ARG A 353 36.13 -21.32 1.30
N ALA A 354 36.33 -22.61 1.57
CA ALA A 354 35.25 -23.58 1.62
C ALA A 354 34.22 -23.24 2.70
N THR A 355 34.67 -22.80 3.91
CA THR A 355 33.78 -22.32 4.98
C THR A 355 32.96 -21.13 4.51
N PHE A 356 33.59 -20.16 3.85
CA PHE A 356 32.88 -19.02 3.28
C PHE A 356 31.83 -19.45 2.23
N TYR A 357 32.19 -20.37 1.30
CA TYR A 357 31.24 -20.92 0.33
C TYR A 357 30.06 -21.63 1.02
N GLY A 358 30.34 -22.44 2.05
CA GLY A 358 29.32 -23.10 2.83
C GLY A 358 28.34 -22.10 3.46
N GLN A 359 28.85 -21.04 4.09
CA GLN A 359 28.03 -19.98 4.71
C GLN A 359 27.18 -19.24 3.69
N VAL A 360 27.76 -18.87 2.52
CA VAL A 360 27.06 -18.10 1.49
C VAL A 360 25.99 -18.92 0.77
N PHE A 361 26.25 -20.21 0.50
CA PHE A 361 25.38 -21.01 -0.36
C PHE A 361 24.58 -22.09 0.39
N GLY A 362 24.74 -22.20 1.71
CA GLY A 362 24.08 -23.25 2.50
C GLY A 362 22.56 -23.27 2.41
N GLN A 363 21.94 -22.12 2.27
CA GLN A 363 20.51 -21.95 2.07
C GLN A 363 20.19 -21.14 0.79
N ALA A 364 21.15 -21.05 -0.14
CA ALA A 364 20.93 -20.37 -1.40
C ALA A 364 20.19 -21.25 -2.42
N ARG A 365 19.37 -20.61 -3.23
CA ARG A 365 18.76 -21.18 -4.44
C ARG A 365 18.54 -20.10 -5.50
N GLN A 366 18.23 -20.51 -6.69
CA GLN A 366 17.71 -19.59 -7.71
C GLN A 366 16.23 -19.24 -7.43
N ALA A 367 15.88 -17.99 -7.67
CA ALA A 367 14.50 -17.52 -7.57
C ALA A 367 13.60 -18.19 -8.61
N THR A 368 12.34 -18.32 -8.30
CA THR A 368 11.30 -18.87 -9.17
C THR A 368 10.22 -17.82 -9.46
N LYS A 369 9.29 -18.12 -10.36
CA LYS A 369 8.12 -17.26 -10.63
C LYS A 369 7.19 -17.08 -9.42
N ASP A 370 7.36 -17.92 -8.41
CA ASP A 370 6.56 -17.89 -7.18
C ASP A 370 7.21 -17.02 -6.09
N ASP A 371 8.38 -16.44 -6.35
CA ASP A 371 9.09 -15.52 -5.46
C ASP A 371 8.90 -14.07 -5.94
N LEU A 372 8.82 -13.13 -5.00
CA LEU A 372 8.61 -11.72 -5.29
C LEU A 372 9.82 -10.89 -4.88
N VAL A 373 10.49 -10.31 -5.85
CA VAL A 373 11.62 -9.40 -5.61
C VAL A 373 11.06 -8.02 -5.26
N VAL A 374 11.42 -7.49 -4.09
CA VAL A 374 10.90 -6.20 -3.64
C VAL A 374 11.45 -5.04 -4.48
N LEU A 375 10.65 -4.00 -4.69
CA LEU A 375 11.00 -2.87 -5.57
C LEU A 375 12.37 -2.26 -5.24
N LYS A 376 12.69 -2.09 -3.97
CA LYS A 376 13.99 -1.54 -3.51
C LYS A 376 15.18 -2.39 -3.91
N ALA A 377 15.01 -3.69 -4.06
CA ALA A 377 16.06 -4.63 -4.45
C ALA A 377 16.54 -4.39 -5.90
N GLN A 378 15.75 -3.71 -6.74
CA GLN A 378 16.16 -3.40 -8.11
C GLN A 378 17.52 -2.69 -8.19
N SER A 379 17.81 -1.79 -7.26
CA SER A 379 19.09 -1.06 -7.20
C SER A 379 20.23 -1.88 -6.59
N VAL A 380 19.91 -3.00 -5.94
CA VAL A 380 20.88 -3.89 -5.29
C VAL A 380 21.39 -4.96 -6.25
N ILE A 381 20.59 -5.38 -7.24
CA ILE A 381 20.95 -6.42 -8.22
C ILE A 381 22.25 -6.03 -8.94
N GLY A 382 23.26 -6.90 -8.86
CA GLY A 382 24.59 -6.70 -9.46
C GLY A 382 25.50 -5.72 -8.69
N ALA A 383 25.02 -5.05 -7.64
CA ALA A 383 25.84 -4.24 -6.75
C ALA A 383 26.81 -5.11 -5.94
N GLU A 384 27.86 -4.48 -5.42
CA GLU A 384 28.87 -5.17 -4.62
C GLU A 384 28.53 -5.12 -3.13
N PRO A 385 28.35 -6.28 -2.48
CA PRO A 385 28.20 -6.34 -1.03
C PRO A 385 29.49 -5.91 -0.34
N THR A 386 29.36 -5.10 0.71
CA THR A 386 30.49 -4.61 1.51
C THR A 386 31.25 -5.79 2.13
N GLY A 387 32.58 -5.81 1.97
CA GLY A 387 33.44 -6.81 2.59
C GLY A 387 33.47 -8.19 1.91
N ILE A 388 32.76 -8.37 0.82
CA ILE A 388 32.78 -9.62 0.06
C ILE A 388 33.78 -9.52 -1.09
N PRO A 389 34.80 -10.42 -1.14
CA PRO A 389 35.83 -10.34 -2.17
C PRO A 389 35.34 -10.89 -3.51
N ALA A 390 35.90 -10.37 -4.61
CA ALA A 390 35.73 -10.98 -5.92
C ALA A 390 36.26 -12.44 -5.92
N PRO A 391 35.65 -13.34 -6.71
CA PRO A 391 34.58 -13.15 -7.69
C PRO A 391 33.15 -13.28 -7.13
N LEU A 392 32.95 -13.41 -5.82
CA LEU A 392 31.66 -13.64 -5.20
C LEU A 392 30.93 -12.34 -4.78
N ASN A 393 31.27 -11.21 -5.36
CA ASN A 393 30.85 -9.86 -4.93
C ASN A 393 29.77 -9.22 -5.80
N LYS A 394 28.79 -10.00 -6.31
CA LYS A 394 27.68 -9.43 -7.11
C LYS A 394 26.35 -9.98 -6.62
N PHE A 395 25.54 -9.14 -5.94
CA PHE A 395 24.22 -9.51 -5.46
C PHE A 395 23.33 -10.07 -6.56
N GLY A 396 22.66 -11.18 -6.27
CA GLY A 396 21.76 -11.88 -7.18
C GLY A 396 22.44 -12.66 -8.29
N ILE A 397 23.78 -12.55 -8.44
CA ILE A 397 24.57 -13.20 -9.51
C ILE A 397 25.57 -14.18 -8.93
N THR A 398 26.53 -13.71 -8.14
CA THR A 398 27.57 -14.54 -7.52
C THR A 398 27.46 -14.55 -5.99
N TYR A 399 26.68 -13.65 -5.44
CA TYR A 399 26.32 -13.56 -4.04
C TYR A 399 24.79 -13.49 -3.93
N PRO A 400 24.13 -14.28 -3.08
CA PRO A 400 22.67 -14.29 -3.01
C PRO A 400 22.09 -12.95 -2.60
N MET A 401 20.94 -12.56 -3.18
CA MET A 401 20.09 -11.52 -2.61
C MET A 401 19.76 -11.91 -1.18
N GLN A 402 19.69 -10.93 -0.29
CA GLN A 402 19.43 -11.16 1.12
C GLN A 402 17.93 -11.37 1.36
N ASP A 403 17.59 -11.93 2.49
CA ASP A 403 16.22 -12.13 2.97
C ASP A 403 15.33 -10.90 2.73
N LYS A 404 15.75 -9.72 3.17
CA LYS A 404 15.04 -8.44 3.00
C LYS A 404 14.76 -8.01 1.56
N ASP A 405 15.35 -8.66 0.57
CA ASP A 405 15.29 -8.28 -0.85
C ASP A 405 14.26 -9.10 -1.64
N VAL A 406 13.82 -10.24 -1.11
CA VAL A 406 12.94 -11.18 -1.82
C VAL A 406 11.97 -11.86 -0.85
N LEU A 407 10.68 -11.68 -1.09
CA LEU A 407 9.64 -12.42 -0.40
C LEU A 407 9.49 -13.79 -1.08
N THR A 408 9.84 -14.85 -0.37
CA THR A 408 9.83 -16.22 -0.89
C THR A 408 8.40 -16.80 -0.95
N LYS A 409 8.23 -17.88 -1.72
CA LYS A 409 6.95 -18.60 -1.82
C LYS A 409 6.35 -18.97 -0.45
N ALA A 410 7.18 -19.39 0.50
CA ALA A 410 6.72 -19.79 1.83
C ALA A 410 6.17 -18.57 2.61
N GLU A 411 6.86 -17.46 2.57
CA GLU A 411 6.46 -16.22 3.22
C GLU A 411 5.22 -15.58 2.57
N ILE A 412 5.10 -15.68 1.24
CA ILE A 412 3.88 -15.28 0.51
C ILE A 412 2.68 -16.07 1.04
N ALA A 413 2.84 -17.38 1.28
CA ALA A 413 1.76 -18.20 1.82
C ALA A 413 1.39 -17.78 3.26
N GLU A 414 2.37 -17.43 4.10
CA GLU A 414 2.11 -16.91 5.45
C GLU A 414 1.32 -15.59 5.40
N VAL A 415 1.78 -14.63 4.59
CA VAL A 415 1.09 -13.35 4.37
C VAL A 415 -0.35 -13.57 3.93
N LYS A 416 -0.57 -14.50 2.99
CA LYS A 416 -1.91 -14.80 2.50
C LYS A 416 -2.83 -15.35 3.58
N VAL A 417 -2.38 -16.35 4.33
CA VAL A 417 -3.19 -17.00 5.38
C VAL A 417 -3.65 -15.98 6.43
N VAL A 418 -2.76 -15.10 6.83
CA VAL A 418 -3.07 -14.08 7.83
C VAL A 418 -3.98 -12.99 7.27
N THR A 419 -3.77 -12.57 6.00
CA THR A 419 -4.67 -11.61 5.33
C THR A 419 -6.09 -12.16 5.25
N ASP A 420 -6.25 -13.44 4.91
CA ASP A 420 -7.56 -14.10 4.85
C ASP A 420 -8.24 -14.09 6.23
N ALA A 421 -7.51 -14.38 7.31
CA ALA A 421 -8.04 -14.35 8.67
C ALA A 421 -8.49 -12.94 9.10
N TYR A 422 -7.73 -11.91 8.74
CA TYR A 422 -8.12 -10.52 9.00
C TYR A 422 -9.39 -10.15 8.21
N ASN A 423 -9.45 -10.50 6.93
CA ASN A 423 -10.60 -10.20 6.07
C ASN A 423 -11.89 -10.90 6.55
N ILE A 424 -11.80 -12.13 7.06
CA ILE A 424 -12.91 -12.82 7.72
C ILE A 424 -13.39 -12.02 8.94
N THR A 425 -12.48 -11.54 9.77
CA THR A 425 -12.82 -10.71 10.93
C THR A 425 -13.50 -9.40 10.52
N ILE A 426 -12.92 -8.66 9.57
CA ILE A 426 -13.46 -7.39 9.07
C ILE A 426 -14.88 -7.58 8.56
N LYS A 427 -15.11 -8.60 7.71
CA LYS A 427 -16.43 -8.89 7.13
C LYS A 427 -17.44 -9.27 8.20
N SER A 428 -17.08 -10.16 9.14
CA SER A 428 -17.95 -10.60 10.23
C SER A 428 -18.39 -9.44 11.13
N VAL A 429 -17.44 -8.55 11.48
CA VAL A 429 -17.73 -7.37 12.30
C VAL A 429 -18.61 -6.37 11.53
N ALA A 430 -18.33 -6.14 10.25
CA ALA A 430 -19.14 -5.27 9.39
C ALA A 430 -20.60 -5.75 9.32
N ASP A 431 -20.79 -7.04 9.07
CA ASP A 431 -22.14 -7.66 8.98
C ASP A 431 -22.88 -7.57 10.31
N SER A 432 -22.22 -7.89 11.43
CA SER A 432 -22.82 -7.86 12.77
C SER A 432 -23.31 -6.46 13.18
N LYS A 433 -22.66 -5.41 12.67
CA LYS A 433 -22.98 -4.00 12.94
C LYS A 433 -23.81 -3.34 11.83
N GLY A 434 -24.10 -4.05 10.75
CA GLY A 434 -24.84 -3.52 9.62
C GLY A 434 -24.13 -2.38 8.91
N LEU A 435 -22.79 -2.38 8.84
CA LEU A 435 -21.97 -1.37 8.20
C LEU A 435 -21.95 -1.55 6.67
N ALA A 436 -21.66 -0.47 5.94
CA ALA A 436 -21.27 -0.56 4.54
C ALA A 436 -19.90 -1.25 4.43
N PHE A 437 -19.71 -2.05 3.39
CA PHE A 437 -18.50 -2.85 3.21
C PHE A 437 -17.93 -2.68 1.80
N VAL A 438 -16.62 -2.45 1.70
CA VAL A 438 -15.89 -2.29 0.44
C VAL A 438 -14.96 -3.48 0.25
N GLU A 439 -15.12 -4.21 -0.86
CA GLU A 439 -14.27 -5.35 -1.22
C GLU A 439 -13.04 -4.92 -2.01
N LEU A 440 -12.05 -4.32 -1.36
CA LEU A 440 -10.82 -3.87 -2.02
C LEU A 440 -9.93 -5.03 -2.49
N ASN A 441 -10.05 -6.20 -1.88
CA ASN A 441 -9.31 -7.39 -2.30
C ASN A 441 -9.60 -7.74 -3.77
N THR A 442 -10.88 -7.87 -4.13
CA THR A 442 -11.32 -8.15 -5.50
C THR A 442 -10.87 -7.06 -6.49
N VAL A 443 -10.92 -5.79 -6.06
CA VAL A 443 -10.47 -4.66 -6.89
C VAL A 443 -8.98 -4.78 -7.22
N THR A 444 -8.16 -5.19 -6.26
CA THR A 444 -6.71 -5.34 -6.48
C THR A 444 -6.40 -6.49 -7.42
N GLU A 445 -7.15 -7.58 -7.34
CA GLU A 445 -7.04 -8.71 -8.29
C GLU A 445 -7.42 -8.28 -9.73
N GLN A 446 -8.47 -7.48 -9.89
CA GLN A 446 -8.86 -6.91 -11.19
C GLN A 446 -7.77 -5.99 -11.76
N LEU A 447 -7.17 -5.13 -10.92
CA LEU A 447 -6.07 -4.26 -11.30
C LEU A 447 -4.86 -5.05 -11.84
N ALA A 448 -4.56 -6.19 -11.23
CA ALA A 448 -3.46 -7.07 -11.64
C ALA A 448 -3.77 -7.85 -12.93
N SER A 449 -5.04 -8.22 -13.17
CA SER A 449 -5.43 -9.07 -14.30
C SER A 449 -5.78 -8.32 -15.60
N GLY A 450 -6.07 -7.03 -15.55
CA GLY A 450 -6.45 -6.28 -16.76
C GLY A 450 -6.79 -4.82 -16.51
N GLY A 451 -6.85 -4.42 -15.24
CA GLY A 451 -7.20 -3.07 -14.84
C GLY A 451 -8.70 -2.87 -14.60
N ILE A 452 -9.02 -1.69 -14.13
CA ILE A 452 -10.38 -1.21 -13.90
C ILE A 452 -10.64 0.05 -14.73
N VAL A 453 -11.88 0.26 -15.12
CA VAL A 453 -12.28 1.41 -15.93
C VAL A 453 -13.23 2.30 -15.12
N TYR A 454 -12.83 3.55 -14.92
CA TYR A 454 -13.67 4.59 -14.33
C TYR A 454 -13.70 5.82 -15.23
N ASN A 455 -14.88 6.35 -15.52
CA ASN A 455 -15.08 7.55 -16.37
C ASN A 455 -14.33 7.46 -17.72
N GLY A 456 -14.19 6.26 -18.31
CA GLY A 456 -13.45 6.03 -19.56
C GLY A 456 -11.93 5.94 -19.42
N PHE A 457 -11.39 6.02 -18.21
CA PHE A 457 -9.96 5.84 -17.94
C PHE A 457 -9.68 4.44 -17.45
N THR A 458 -8.82 3.71 -18.16
CA THR A 458 -8.28 2.43 -17.69
C THR A 458 -7.15 2.68 -16.70
N THR A 459 -7.23 2.05 -15.53
CA THR A 459 -6.24 2.14 -14.45
C THR A 459 -5.77 0.73 -14.12
N THR A 460 -4.46 0.54 -14.01
CA THR A 460 -3.82 -0.76 -13.75
C THR A 460 -2.85 -0.68 -12.56
N SER A 461 -2.31 -1.82 -12.13
CA SER A 461 -1.23 -1.89 -11.14
C SER A 461 0.17 -1.67 -11.73
N THR A 462 0.31 -1.32 -13.02
CA THR A 462 1.62 -1.09 -13.62
C THR A 462 2.34 0.08 -12.93
N PHE A 463 3.57 -0.17 -12.48
CA PHE A 463 4.36 0.85 -11.79
C PHE A 463 4.56 2.10 -12.65
N VAL A 464 4.47 3.28 -12.06
CA VAL A 464 4.57 4.62 -12.68
C VAL A 464 3.42 4.94 -13.63
N THR A 465 3.07 4.07 -14.57
CA THR A 465 2.18 4.39 -15.70
C THR A 465 0.75 3.88 -15.55
N GLY A 466 0.51 2.93 -14.64
CA GLY A 466 -0.79 2.28 -14.45
C GLY A 466 -1.85 3.18 -13.82
N GLY A 467 -1.43 4.23 -13.13
CA GLY A 467 -2.30 5.27 -12.58
C GLY A 467 -2.99 4.94 -11.27
N MET A 468 -2.93 3.71 -10.76
CA MET A 468 -3.51 3.36 -9.45
C MET A 468 -2.57 3.68 -8.30
N PHE A 469 -1.30 3.37 -8.44
CA PHE A 469 -0.31 3.46 -7.38
C PHE A 469 0.69 4.60 -7.59
N SER A 470 1.20 5.12 -6.50
CA SER A 470 2.21 6.16 -6.46
C SER A 470 3.63 5.60 -6.65
N LEU A 471 4.63 6.47 -6.62
CA LEU A 471 6.02 6.13 -6.91
C LEU A 471 6.71 5.28 -5.83
N ASP A 472 6.07 5.02 -4.70
CA ASP A 472 6.54 4.05 -3.71
C ASP A 472 6.08 2.61 -4.00
N GLY A 473 5.17 2.43 -4.97
CA GLY A 473 4.65 1.14 -5.39
C GLY A 473 3.66 0.48 -4.41
N VAL A 474 3.27 1.19 -3.36
CA VAL A 474 2.37 0.72 -2.29
C VAL A 474 1.13 1.60 -2.17
N HIS A 475 1.32 2.90 -1.96
CA HIS A 475 0.22 3.84 -1.73
C HIS A 475 -0.45 4.27 -3.04
N PRO A 476 -1.72 4.65 -3.00
CA PRO A 476 -2.41 5.14 -4.18
C PRO A 476 -1.82 6.44 -4.73
N SER A 477 -1.92 6.61 -6.02
CA SER A 477 -1.77 7.90 -6.69
C SER A 477 -2.97 8.81 -6.37
N PRO A 478 -2.97 10.09 -6.74
CA PRO A 478 -4.18 10.93 -6.62
C PRO A 478 -5.40 10.32 -7.30
N ARG A 479 -5.23 9.73 -8.51
CA ARG A 479 -6.30 9.03 -9.23
C ARG A 479 -6.72 7.76 -8.50
N GLY A 480 -5.77 7.00 -7.96
CA GLY A 480 -6.03 5.83 -7.14
C GLY A 480 -6.88 6.17 -5.91
N TYR A 481 -6.58 7.24 -5.22
CA TYR A 481 -7.39 7.73 -4.09
C TYR A 481 -8.80 8.13 -4.51
N ALA A 482 -8.97 8.76 -5.67
CA ALA A 482 -10.29 9.10 -6.21
C ALA A 482 -11.12 7.85 -6.55
N ILE A 483 -10.49 6.81 -7.11
CA ILE A 483 -11.13 5.52 -7.36
C ILE A 483 -11.57 4.87 -6.04
N ILE A 484 -10.68 4.84 -5.04
CA ILE A 484 -11.01 4.30 -3.71
C ILE A 484 -12.17 5.08 -3.09
N ALA A 485 -12.16 6.41 -3.15
CA ALA A 485 -13.27 7.24 -2.66
C ALA A 485 -14.59 6.88 -3.33
N ASN A 486 -14.59 6.64 -4.65
CA ASN A 486 -15.78 6.21 -5.39
C ASN A 486 -16.28 4.84 -4.92
N LEU A 487 -15.39 3.87 -4.71
CA LEU A 487 -15.74 2.54 -4.19
C LEU A 487 -16.40 2.63 -2.79
N PHE A 488 -15.86 3.48 -1.93
CA PHE A 488 -16.46 3.75 -0.62
C PHE A 488 -17.83 4.42 -0.76
N THR A 489 -17.95 5.39 -1.66
CA THR A 489 -19.21 6.11 -1.94
C THR A 489 -20.27 5.16 -2.46
N ASP A 490 -19.92 4.26 -3.38
CA ASP A 490 -20.85 3.24 -3.93
C ASP A 490 -21.33 2.29 -2.83
N ALA A 491 -20.43 1.84 -1.95
CA ALA A 491 -20.81 0.99 -0.81
C ALA A 491 -21.73 1.72 0.18
N ILE A 492 -21.47 3.01 0.45
CA ILE A 492 -22.32 3.87 1.30
C ILE A 492 -23.71 4.03 0.65
N ASN A 493 -23.76 4.38 -0.62
CA ASN A 493 -25.01 4.54 -1.37
C ASN A 493 -25.85 3.26 -1.35
N GLY A 494 -25.24 2.12 -1.65
CA GLY A 494 -25.90 0.82 -1.65
C GLY A 494 -26.42 0.41 -0.27
N LYS A 495 -25.69 0.69 0.79
CA LYS A 495 -26.05 0.28 2.15
C LYS A 495 -27.10 1.17 2.79
N TYR A 496 -27.01 2.48 2.57
CA TYR A 496 -27.80 3.47 3.32
C TYR A 496 -28.90 4.12 2.48
N GLY A 497 -28.99 3.79 1.19
CA GLY A 497 -29.98 4.41 0.28
C GLY A 497 -29.67 5.87 0.01
N SER A 498 -28.42 6.28 0.11
CA SER A 498 -27.94 7.60 -0.30
C SER A 498 -27.69 7.63 -1.81
N ASN A 499 -27.54 8.82 -2.38
CA ASN A 499 -27.22 9.01 -3.80
C ASN A 499 -26.04 10.00 -4.00
N PHE A 500 -25.01 9.92 -3.16
CA PHE A 500 -23.79 10.71 -3.32
C PHE A 500 -23.17 10.44 -4.69
N LYS A 501 -22.72 11.50 -5.36
CA LYS A 501 -22.10 11.41 -6.67
C LYS A 501 -20.63 10.99 -6.57
N ASN A 502 -20.21 10.07 -7.41
CA ASN A 502 -18.82 9.72 -7.61
C ASN A 502 -18.04 10.88 -8.23
N VAL A 503 -16.79 11.07 -7.80
CA VAL A 503 -15.91 12.06 -8.42
C VAL A 503 -15.40 11.59 -9.77
N ASN A 504 -15.18 12.53 -10.69
CA ASN A 504 -14.57 12.22 -11.98
C ASN A 504 -13.06 11.97 -11.81
N VAL A 505 -12.64 10.73 -11.93
CA VAL A 505 -11.23 10.32 -11.75
C VAL A 505 -10.29 10.92 -12.81
N GLY A 506 -10.82 11.37 -13.95
CA GLY A 506 -10.04 12.06 -14.97
C GLY A 506 -9.51 13.43 -14.54
N LEU A 507 -10.11 14.04 -13.51
CA LEU A 507 -9.64 15.29 -12.92
C LEU A 507 -8.45 15.10 -11.97
N TYR A 508 -8.12 13.85 -11.62
CA TYR A 508 -7.04 13.51 -10.72
C TYR A 508 -5.82 13.03 -11.52
N ARG A 509 -4.67 13.60 -11.22
CA ARG A 509 -3.39 13.20 -11.84
C ARG A 509 -2.96 11.81 -11.40
N ILE A 510 -2.10 11.18 -12.18
CA ILE A 510 -1.48 9.89 -11.80
C ILE A 510 -0.12 10.05 -11.11
N LEU A 511 0.52 11.19 -11.28
CA LEU A 511 1.82 11.53 -10.70
C LEU A 511 1.81 12.97 -10.21
N TYR A 512 2.42 13.22 -9.06
CA TYR A 512 2.71 14.58 -8.60
C TYR A 512 3.97 15.12 -9.30
N PRO A 513 3.96 16.39 -9.76
CA PRO A 513 5.16 17.03 -10.32
C PRO A 513 6.21 17.31 -9.23
N ALA A 514 7.42 17.66 -9.65
CA ALA A 514 8.50 18.04 -8.73
C ALA A 514 8.11 19.22 -7.82
N SER A 515 7.40 20.20 -8.35
CA SER A 515 6.93 21.38 -7.60
C SER A 515 5.39 21.36 -7.48
N LEU A 516 4.87 21.60 -6.26
CA LEU A 516 3.45 21.68 -5.91
C LEU A 516 3.14 23.03 -5.26
#